data_89a395df006fd86d37af6fabad7b363b
#
_entry.id   89a395df006fd86d37af6fabad7b363b
#
_cell.length_a   1.000
_cell.length_b   1.000
_cell.length_c   1.000
_cell.angle_alpha   90.00
_cell.angle_beta   90.00
_cell.angle_gamma   90.00
#
_symmetry.space_group_name_H-M   'P 1'
#
loop_
_entity.id
_entity.type
_entity.pdbx_description
1 polymer ?
#
loop_
_entity_poly.entity_id
_entity_poly.type
_entity_poly.pdbx_seq_one_letter_code
_entity_poly.pdbx_strand_id
1 'polypeptide(L)'
;MDRRCFIFGAVSLPFLSRTVLANGPKLMVFKLPTCGCCDAWIAHMQQAGFKPETENLSEPRMFDLKKRVGITSELASCHTAFVDNYVVEGHVPSGDVLLLLSQKPDALGLTVPGMPAGSPGMEMGDHRDPFDTLLI
;
A
#
# COMPACT_ATOMS: atom_id res chain seq x y z
N MET A 1 34.83 59.78 16.31
CA MET A 1 33.80 59.41 15.26
C MET A 1 34.09 57.98 14.85
N ASP A 2 33.51 57.02 15.61
CA ASP A 2 33.82 55.61 15.43
C ASP A 2 32.70 54.94 14.63
N ARG A 3 33.01 54.47 13.43
CA ARG A 3 32.12 53.74 12.54
C ARG A 3 32.22 52.24 12.87
N ARG A 4 31.27 51.72 13.66
CA ARG A 4 31.11 50.29 13.91
C ARG A 4 30.36 49.66 12.72
N CYS A 5 31.05 48.92 11.88
CA CYS A 5 30.44 48.04 10.89
C CYS A 5 29.92 46.78 11.56
N PHE A 6 28.59 46.62 11.57
CA PHE A 6 27.94 45.36 11.92
C PHE A 6 27.96 44.41 10.70
N ILE A 7 28.71 43.34 10.77
CA ILE A 7 28.69 42.26 9.78
C ILE A 7 27.56 41.32 10.18
N PHE A 8 26.47 41.33 9.45
CA PHE A 8 25.42 40.31 9.55
C PHE A 8 25.94 39.03 8.86
N GLY A 9 26.32 38.07 9.66
CA GLY A 9 26.61 36.72 9.18
C GLY A 9 25.32 36.00 8.78
N ALA A 10 25.12 35.77 7.50
CA ALA A 10 24.05 34.93 6.99
C ALA A 10 24.33 33.47 7.37
N VAL A 11 23.59 32.91 8.31
CA VAL A 11 23.61 31.50 8.63
C VAL A 11 22.82 30.77 7.54
N SER A 12 23.53 30.19 6.60
CA SER A 12 22.94 29.28 5.59
C SER A 12 22.65 27.94 6.26
N LEU A 13 21.38 27.69 6.56
CA LEU A 13 20.90 26.36 6.96
C LEU A 13 21.02 25.41 5.75
N PRO A 14 21.71 24.27 5.88
CA PRO A 14 21.70 23.27 4.82
C PRO A 14 20.29 22.69 4.68
N PHE A 15 19.66 22.90 3.55
CA PHE A 15 18.49 22.13 3.13
C PHE A 15 18.93 20.67 3.03
N LEU A 16 18.60 19.87 4.04
CA LEU A 16 18.67 18.42 3.92
C LEU A 16 17.63 18.00 2.87
N SER A 17 18.08 17.90 1.63
CA SER A 17 17.32 17.22 0.59
C SER A 17 17.12 15.77 1.06
N ARG A 18 15.91 15.45 1.53
CA ARG A 18 15.49 14.06 1.69
C ARG A 18 15.54 13.43 0.32
N THR A 19 16.59 12.68 0.04
CA THR A 19 16.62 11.74 -1.07
C THR A 19 15.46 10.77 -0.85
N VAL A 20 14.37 10.98 -1.57
CA VAL A 20 13.30 9.98 -1.72
C VAL A 20 14.01 8.75 -2.28
N LEU A 21 14.09 7.69 -1.48
CA LEU A 21 14.66 6.41 -1.91
C LEU A 21 13.93 5.97 -3.18
N ALA A 22 14.62 6.01 -4.31
CA ALA A 22 14.11 5.62 -5.63
C ALA A 22 13.77 4.11 -5.72
N ASN A 23 13.90 3.36 -4.62
CA ASN A 23 13.70 1.92 -4.49
C ASN A 23 12.72 1.58 -3.36
N GLY A 24 11.44 1.98 -3.53
CA GLY A 24 10.35 1.49 -2.67
C GLY A 24 10.14 -0.02 -2.80
N PRO A 25 9.41 -0.65 -1.85
CA PRO A 25 9.13 -2.08 -1.89
C PRO A 25 8.42 -2.48 -3.18
N LYS A 26 8.87 -3.57 -3.80
CA LYS A 26 8.16 -4.16 -4.93
C LYS A 26 6.86 -4.78 -4.44
N LEU A 27 5.80 -4.60 -5.23
CA LEU A 27 4.47 -5.10 -4.93
C LEU A 27 3.92 -5.79 -6.18
N MET A 28 3.80 -7.11 -6.18
CA MET A 28 3.21 -7.85 -7.29
C MET A 28 1.70 -7.98 -7.04
N VAL A 29 0.88 -7.47 -7.96
CA VAL A 29 -0.59 -7.43 -7.82
C VAL A 29 -1.25 -8.29 -8.87
N PHE A 30 -2.06 -9.25 -8.43
CA PHE A 30 -2.90 -10.10 -9.27
C PHE A 30 -4.35 -9.64 -9.16
N LYS A 31 -4.97 -9.32 -10.28
CA LYS A 31 -6.35 -8.80 -10.34
C LYS A 31 -7.07 -9.26 -11.61
N LEU A 32 -8.39 -9.06 -11.63
CA LEU A 32 -9.17 -9.19 -12.86
C LEU A 32 -8.94 -7.97 -13.76
N PRO A 33 -8.95 -8.12 -15.11
CA PRO A 33 -8.72 -7.01 -16.04
C PRO A 33 -9.69 -5.83 -15.86
N THR A 34 -10.92 -6.13 -15.43
CA THR A 34 -12.03 -5.17 -15.28
C THR A 34 -12.16 -4.56 -13.90
N CYS A 35 -11.22 -4.85 -12.98
CA CYS A 35 -11.29 -4.39 -11.59
C CYS A 35 -10.80 -2.94 -11.44
N GLY A 36 -11.69 -1.96 -11.58
CA GLY A 36 -11.36 -0.54 -11.45
C GLY A 36 -10.97 -0.12 -10.04
N CYS A 37 -11.59 -0.68 -8.99
CA CYS A 37 -11.23 -0.42 -7.61
C CYS A 37 -9.83 -0.97 -7.26
N CYS A 38 -9.40 -2.05 -7.92
CA CYS A 38 -8.04 -2.55 -7.80
C CYS A 38 -7.02 -1.55 -8.35
N ASP A 39 -7.32 -0.91 -9.48
CA ASP A 39 -6.44 0.12 -10.07
C ASP A 39 -6.34 1.34 -9.16
N ALA A 40 -7.43 1.75 -8.51
CA ALA A 40 -7.44 2.82 -7.52
C ALA A 40 -6.59 2.46 -6.28
N TRP A 41 -6.66 1.22 -5.80
CA TRP A 41 -5.80 0.75 -4.72
C TRP A 41 -4.32 0.72 -5.12
N ILE A 42 -4.01 0.27 -6.33
CA ILE A 42 -2.64 0.30 -6.87
C ILE A 42 -2.10 1.73 -6.88
N ALA A 43 -2.90 2.72 -7.31
CA ALA A 43 -2.51 4.13 -7.27
C ALA A 43 -2.25 4.62 -5.83
N HIS A 44 -3.07 4.20 -4.85
CA HIS A 44 -2.83 4.48 -3.43
C HIS A 44 -1.49 3.92 -2.95
N MET A 45 -1.14 2.70 -3.33
CA MET A 45 0.15 2.09 -2.98
C MET A 45 1.32 2.80 -3.65
N GLN A 46 1.20 3.21 -4.91
CA GLN A 46 2.22 4.00 -5.62
C GLN A 46 2.48 5.34 -4.92
N GLN A 47 1.43 6.04 -4.48
CA GLN A 47 1.55 7.29 -3.74
C GLN A 47 2.29 7.12 -2.41
N ALA A 48 2.18 5.96 -1.80
CA ALA A 48 2.91 5.59 -0.58
C ALA A 48 4.35 5.11 -0.83
N GLY A 49 4.81 5.10 -2.09
CA GLY A 49 6.19 4.77 -2.47
C GLY A 49 6.41 3.31 -2.85
N PHE A 50 5.38 2.47 -2.89
CA PHE A 50 5.50 1.10 -3.42
C PHE A 50 5.72 1.11 -4.93
N LYS A 51 6.30 0.03 -5.45
CA LYS A 51 6.48 -0.22 -6.89
C LYS A 51 5.60 -1.40 -7.32
N PRO A 52 4.33 -1.16 -7.67
CA PRO A 52 3.45 -2.22 -8.11
C PRO A 52 3.79 -2.67 -9.52
N GLU A 53 3.82 -3.98 -9.70
CA GLU A 53 3.77 -4.69 -10.95
C GLU A 53 2.44 -5.46 -10.98
N THR A 54 1.73 -5.44 -12.11
CA THR A 54 0.37 -5.96 -12.18
C THR A 54 0.28 -7.10 -13.20
N GLU A 55 -0.36 -8.19 -12.82
CA GLU A 55 -0.74 -9.28 -13.70
C GLU A 55 -2.26 -9.49 -13.67
N ASN A 56 -2.88 -9.49 -14.84
CA ASN A 56 -4.30 -9.78 -14.99
C ASN A 56 -4.54 -11.29 -15.06
N LEU A 57 -5.44 -11.77 -14.23
CA LEU A 57 -5.86 -13.17 -14.20
C LEU A 57 -7.33 -13.31 -14.59
N SER A 58 -7.71 -14.46 -15.14
CA SER A 58 -9.12 -14.86 -15.25
C SER A 58 -9.68 -15.25 -13.88
N GLU A 59 -11.00 -15.22 -13.71
CA GLU A 59 -11.65 -15.61 -12.44
C GLU A 59 -11.22 -16.98 -11.93
N PRO A 60 -11.17 -18.05 -12.74
CA PRO A 60 -10.71 -19.36 -12.26
C PRO A 60 -9.26 -19.33 -11.75
N ARG A 61 -8.37 -18.63 -12.45
CA ARG A 61 -6.97 -18.50 -12.03
C ARG A 61 -6.83 -17.69 -10.76
N MET A 62 -7.66 -16.66 -10.59
CA MET A 62 -7.70 -15.85 -9.38
C MET A 62 -8.17 -16.67 -8.17
N PHE A 63 -9.20 -17.50 -8.36
CA PHE A 63 -9.68 -18.43 -7.33
C PHE A 63 -8.62 -19.44 -6.93
N ASP A 64 -7.94 -20.05 -7.92
CA ASP A 64 -6.85 -21.02 -7.69
C ASP A 64 -5.66 -20.37 -6.96
N LEU A 65 -5.32 -19.12 -7.30
CA LEU A 65 -4.26 -18.38 -6.60
C LEU A 65 -4.60 -18.20 -5.13
N LYS A 66 -5.78 -17.67 -4.82
CA LYS A 66 -6.23 -17.46 -3.44
C LYS A 66 -6.21 -18.76 -2.63
N LYS A 67 -6.72 -19.84 -3.21
CA LYS A 67 -6.71 -21.16 -2.57
C LYS A 67 -5.29 -21.66 -2.27
N ARG A 68 -4.35 -21.50 -3.21
CA ARG A 68 -2.95 -21.94 -3.02
C ARG A 68 -2.23 -21.17 -1.93
N VAL A 69 -2.51 -19.88 -1.78
CA VAL A 69 -1.86 -19.04 -0.77
C VAL A 69 -2.59 -19.07 0.58
N GLY A 70 -3.69 -19.82 0.71
CA GLY A 70 -4.39 -19.99 1.97
C GLY A 70 -5.44 -18.91 2.29
N ILE A 71 -5.87 -18.14 1.28
CA ILE A 71 -6.99 -17.19 1.42
C ILE A 71 -8.31 -17.93 1.30
N THR A 72 -9.05 -17.97 2.42
CA THR A 72 -10.40 -18.57 2.47
C THR A 72 -11.45 -17.57 1.95
N SER A 73 -12.68 -18.06 1.74
CA SER A 73 -13.79 -17.19 1.28
C SER A 73 -14.11 -16.05 2.24
N GLU A 74 -13.92 -16.25 3.54
CA GLU A 74 -14.16 -15.25 4.58
C GLU A 74 -13.09 -14.14 4.59
N LEU A 75 -11.90 -14.44 4.10
CA LEU A 75 -10.76 -13.52 4.05
C LEU A 75 -10.61 -12.85 2.68
N ALA A 76 -11.29 -13.38 1.65
CA ALA A 76 -11.10 -12.97 0.27
C ALA A 76 -11.64 -11.57 -0.04
N SER A 77 -10.96 -10.91 -0.95
CA SER A 77 -11.35 -9.63 -1.56
C SER A 77 -11.16 -9.69 -3.09
N CYS A 78 -11.11 -8.54 -3.76
CA CYS A 78 -11.09 -8.48 -5.23
C CYS A 78 -9.72 -8.74 -5.85
N HIS A 79 -8.63 -8.50 -5.15
CA HIS A 79 -7.26 -8.74 -5.64
C HIS A 79 -6.36 -9.34 -4.57
N THR A 80 -5.28 -9.96 -5.01
CA THR A 80 -4.25 -10.54 -4.14
C THR A 80 -2.90 -9.97 -4.55
N ALA A 81 -2.16 -9.44 -3.60
CA ALA A 81 -0.83 -8.91 -3.84
C ALA A 81 0.22 -9.60 -2.98
N PHE A 82 1.48 -9.47 -3.40
CA PHE A 82 2.64 -9.98 -2.66
C PHE A 82 3.65 -8.86 -2.47
N VAL A 83 4.15 -8.75 -1.26
CA VAL A 83 5.24 -7.85 -0.89
C VAL A 83 6.20 -8.61 0.01
N ASP A 84 7.47 -8.68 -0.35
CA ASP A 84 8.42 -9.60 0.27
C ASP A 84 7.84 -11.03 0.32
N ASN A 85 7.72 -11.62 1.50
CA ASN A 85 7.13 -12.95 1.71
C ASN A 85 5.67 -12.91 2.20
N TYR A 86 5.04 -11.74 2.17
CA TYR A 86 3.69 -11.54 2.69
C TYR A 86 2.64 -11.45 1.59
N VAL A 87 1.46 -11.97 1.91
CA VAL A 87 0.24 -11.77 1.12
C VAL A 87 -0.46 -10.51 1.60
N VAL A 88 -0.94 -9.70 0.67
CA VAL A 88 -1.81 -8.55 0.93
C VAL A 88 -3.09 -8.76 0.15
N GLU A 89 -4.18 -9.04 0.84
CA GLU A 89 -5.47 -9.37 0.25
C GLU A 89 -6.43 -8.18 0.35
N GLY A 90 -6.88 -7.68 -0.78
CA GLY A 90 -7.85 -6.59 -0.86
C GLY A 90 -7.30 -5.21 -0.53
N HIS A 91 -8.19 -4.33 -0.12
CA HIS A 91 -7.97 -2.89 0.01
C HIS A 91 -7.28 -2.48 1.32
N VAL A 92 -6.16 -3.15 1.64
CA VAL A 92 -5.36 -2.88 2.83
C VAL A 92 -4.71 -1.49 2.73
N PRO A 93 -4.82 -0.64 3.77
CA PRO A 93 -4.13 0.65 3.80
C PRO A 93 -2.61 0.51 3.69
N SER A 94 -1.98 1.38 2.93
CA SER A 94 -0.52 1.38 2.73
C SER A 94 0.28 1.49 4.03
N GLY A 95 -0.25 2.24 5.01
CA GLY A 95 0.36 2.36 6.35
C GLY A 95 0.45 1.02 7.07
N ASP A 96 -0.58 0.17 6.96
CA ASP A 96 -0.60 -1.17 7.57
C ASP A 96 0.39 -2.10 6.88
N VAL A 97 0.53 -2.00 5.55
CA VAL A 97 1.54 -2.77 4.81
C VAL A 97 2.96 -2.34 5.19
N LEU A 98 3.20 -1.04 5.35
CA LEU A 98 4.50 -0.53 5.82
C LEU A 98 4.80 -1.01 7.25
N LEU A 99 3.79 -1.06 8.12
CA LEU A 99 3.92 -1.56 9.47
C LEU A 99 4.27 -3.06 9.46
N LEU A 100 3.59 -3.85 8.64
CA LEU A 100 3.89 -5.28 8.43
C LEU A 100 5.35 -5.50 8.04
N LEU A 101 5.83 -4.73 7.05
CA LEU A 101 7.22 -4.82 6.56
C LEU A 101 8.25 -4.41 7.62
N SER A 102 7.90 -3.51 8.51
CA SER A 102 8.78 -3.06 9.60
C SER A 102 8.83 -4.03 10.77
N GLN A 103 7.70 -4.62 11.13
CA GLN A 103 7.57 -5.53 12.28
C GLN A 103 7.93 -6.98 11.94
N LYS A 104 7.76 -7.37 10.68
CA LYS A 104 8.06 -8.72 10.18
C LYS A 104 7.52 -9.87 11.05
N PRO A 105 6.21 -9.86 11.38
CA PRO A 105 5.62 -10.91 12.18
C PRO A 105 5.69 -12.26 11.46
N ASP A 106 5.63 -13.36 12.24
CA ASP A 106 5.43 -14.69 11.68
C ASP A 106 3.95 -14.89 11.34
N ALA A 107 3.58 -14.51 10.11
CA ALA A 107 2.22 -14.47 9.61
C ALA A 107 2.20 -14.68 8.09
N LEU A 108 1.06 -15.04 7.54
CA LEU A 108 0.86 -15.10 6.08
C LEU A 108 0.85 -13.68 5.47
N GLY A 109 0.20 -12.74 6.13
CA GLY A 109 0.08 -11.37 5.65
C GLY A 109 -1.07 -10.59 6.26
N LEU A 110 -1.67 -9.69 5.45
CA LEU A 110 -2.78 -8.84 5.83
C LEU A 110 -3.97 -9.04 4.89
N THR A 111 -5.17 -8.89 5.42
CA THR A 111 -6.40 -8.81 4.61
C THR A 111 -7.35 -7.72 5.11
N VAL A 112 -8.04 -7.09 4.16
CA VAL A 112 -9.30 -6.38 4.37
C VAL A 112 -10.36 -7.17 3.60
N PRO A 113 -11.13 -8.05 4.27
CA PRO A 113 -12.11 -8.91 3.61
C PRO A 113 -13.20 -8.10 2.91
N GLY A 114 -13.66 -8.60 1.78
CA GLY A 114 -14.69 -7.92 1.00
C GLY A 114 -14.18 -6.64 0.33
N MET A 115 -15.06 -5.66 0.20
CA MET A 115 -14.79 -4.37 -0.41
C MET A 115 -15.51 -3.26 0.36
N PRO A 116 -15.11 -2.96 1.62
CA PRO A 116 -15.82 -1.97 2.43
C PRO A 116 -15.68 -0.57 1.83
N ALA A 117 -16.79 0.15 1.76
CA ALA A 117 -16.80 1.53 1.27
C ALA A 117 -15.90 2.40 2.15
N GLY A 118 -15.04 3.21 1.51
CA GLY A 118 -14.09 4.06 2.21
C GLY A 118 -12.74 3.43 2.50
N SER A 119 -12.55 2.13 2.29
CA SER A 119 -11.21 1.55 2.22
C SER A 119 -10.44 2.09 1.01
N PRO A 120 -9.09 2.08 1.03
CA PRO A 120 -8.30 2.66 -0.07
C PRO A 120 -8.66 2.06 -1.44
N GLY A 121 -9.06 2.91 -2.38
CA GLY A 121 -9.56 2.50 -3.69
C GLY A 121 -11.07 2.23 -3.75
N MET A 122 -11.76 2.26 -2.61
CA MET A 122 -13.22 2.13 -2.47
C MET A 122 -13.87 3.40 -1.90
N GLU A 123 -13.24 4.55 -2.09
CA GLU A 123 -13.78 5.86 -1.72
C GLU A 123 -14.81 6.31 -2.76
N MET A 124 -16.05 5.94 -2.54
CA MET A 124 -17.19 6.29 -3.40
C MET A 124 -18.17 7.16 -2.61
N GLY A 125 -18.20 8.46 -2.92
CA GLY A 125 -19.05 9.42 -2.20
C GLY A 125 -18.68 9.58 -0.74
N ASP A 126 -19.66 9.93 0.11
CA ASP A 126 -19.45 10.21 1.53
C ASP A 126 -19.67 9.00 2.45
N HIS A 127 -20.18 7.90 1.89
CA HIS A 127 -20.45 6.69 2.67
C HIS A 127 -19.16 5.99 3.07
N ARG A 128 -19.08 5.56 4.33
CA ARG A 128 -17.95 4.81 4.89
C ARG A 128 -18.49 3.64 5.71
N ASP A 129 -17.98 2.45 5.41
CA ASP A 129 -18.18 1.28 6.23
C ASP A 129 -17.05 1.14 7.25
N PRO A 130 -17.32 0.69 8.47
CA PRO A 130 -16.25 0.26 9.37
C PRO A 130 -15.58 -0.99 8.79
N PHE A 131 -14.25 -1.01 8.84
CA PHE A 131 -13.48 -2.20 8.46
C PHE A 131 -12.23 -2.32 9.31
N ASP A 132 -11.75 -3.55 9.41
CA ASP A 132 -10.49 -3.88 10.09
C ASP A 132 -9.49 -4.45 9.08
N THR A 133 -8.23 -4.13 9.29
CA THR A 133 -7.12 -4.86 8.66
C THR A 133 -6.76 -6.03 9.58
N LEU A 134 -6.86 -7.25 9.06
CA LEU A 134 -6.59 -8.46 9.79
C LEU A 134 -5.19 -8.99 9.49
N LEU A 135 -4.45 -9.37 10.52
CA LEU A 135 -3.24 -10.18 10.39
C LEU A 135 -3.65 -11.65 10.25
N ILE A 136 -3.15 -12.34 9.22
CA ILE A 136 -3.52 -13.71 8.86
C ILE A 136 -2.33 -14.64 8.75
#